data_5025461cca8f5bb9709a713ca4ce98ca
#
_entry.id   5025461cca8f5bb9709a713ca4ce98ca
#
_cell.length_a   1.000
_cell.length_b   1.000
_cell.length_c   1.000
_cell.angle_alpha   90.00
_cell.angle_beta   90.00
_cell.angle_gamma   90.00
#
_symmetry.space_group_name_H-M   'P 1'
#
loop_
_entity.id
_entity.type
_entity.pdbx_description
1 polymer ?
#
loop_
_entity_poly.entity_id
_entity_poly.type
_entity_poly.pdbx_seq_one_letter_code
_entity_poly.pdbx_strand_id
1 'polypeptide(L)'
;MQKQIMATARAWHPAHFLLIVVLVLGILGVSARRPELSQAATFLSPSPLIGVSSSTQNPLQIALLHWYNANQTTQFTTASGPYGVAFDGASIWVCNNGAATVTKLRASDGANLGSFTVGTNPIAVAFDGANIWVANINSNNVTKLAASNGKVLGTFTVGTQPAALAFDGKNIWVANNGSANVTKLLASTGATLGTFTAGTNPAGLAFDGTNIWVANNSASSSTGTVMEMSASGTILNTFTVGAEPAGIAFDGTDIWVGNFGSNNVTKLSTAGVLGTFAVGNGPTGVVYDGANIWVTNQTGNDVTKLSKTGTTLGTFTVGSFPSGAAFDGANIWVANFGGTTVSKL
;
A
#
# COMPACT_ATOMS: atom_id res chain seq x y z
N MET A 1 -49.47 13.63 -1.42
CA MET A 1 -49.66 12.60 -0.39
C MET A 1 -48.34 12.44 0.36
N GLN A 2 -48.22 13.16 1.50
CA GLN A 2 -47.13 13.00 2.47
C GLN A 2 -47.44 11.80 3.37
N LYS A 3 -46.48 10.93 3.60
CA LYS A 3 -46.37 10.09 4.82
C LYS A 3 -44.92 9.69 5.05
N GLN A 4 -44.30 10.35 6.00
CA GLN A 4 -43.57 9.86 7.17
C GLN A 4 -42.57 8.69 6.94
N ILE A 5 -41.27 9.02 7.09
CA ILE A 5 -40.28 8.10 7.61
C ILE A 5 -39.75 8.75 8.90
N MET A 6 -40.13 8.18 10.05
CA MET A 6 -39.52 8.48 11.35
C MET A 6 -38.21 7.72 11.43
N ALA A 7 -37.11 8.44 11.48
CA ALA A 7 -35.79 7.88 11.84
C ALA A 7 -35.67 7.94 13.37
N THR A 8 -35.42 6.83 14.01
CA THR A 8 -35.12 6.73 15.45
C THR A 8 -33.72 7.29 15.73
N ALA A 9 -33.65 8.51 16.22
CA ALA A 9 -32.41 9.08 16.77
C ALA A 9 -32.14 8.44 18.14
N ARG A 10 -31.10 7.62 18.25
CA ARG A 10 -30.53 7.23 19.54
C ARG A 10 -29.85 8.45 20.16
N ALA A 11 -30.28 8.81 21.34
CA ALA A 11 -29.74 9.91 22.12
C ALA A 11 -28.26 9.69 22.45
N TRP A 12 -27.41 10.61 22.04
CA TRP A 12 -26.02 10.70 22.46
C TRP A 12 -25.95 11.47 23.79
N HIS A 13 -25.09 10.99 24.69
CA HIS A 13 -24.94 11.55 26.04
C HIS A 13 -24.36 12.98 25.94
N PRO A 14 -24.89 13.97 26.68
CA PRO A 14 -24.55 15.41 26.55
C PRO A 14 -23.07 15.74 26.87
N ALA A 15 -22.34 14.85 27.55
CA ALA A 15 -20.93 15.07 27.92
C ALA A 15 -19.97 15.08 26.71
N HIS A 16 -20.29 14.40 25.60
CA HIS A 16 -19.44 14.34 24.42
C HIS A 16 -19.60 15.55 23.49
N PHE A 17 -20.72 16.21 23.53
CA PHE A 17 -20.99 17.40 22.72
C PHE A 17 -20.24 18.65 23.22
N LEU A 18 -19.99 18.74 24.52
CA LEU A 18 -19.28 19.86 25.12
C LEU A 18 -17.77 19.85 24.80
N LEU A 19 -17.19 18.68 24.68
CA LEU A 19 -15.75 18.53 24.38
C LEU A 19 -15.40 18.94 22.93
N ILE A 20 -16.27 18.63 21.98
CA ILE A 20 -16.07 18.95 20.55
C ILE A 20 -16.24 20.46 20.30
N VAL A 21 -17.21 21.11 20.98
CA VAL A 21 -17.45 22.56 20.84
C VAL A 21 -16.30 23.39 21.40
N VAL A 22 -15.66 22.96 22.49
CA VAL A 22 -14.49 23.67 23.07
C VAL A 22 -13.27 23.57 22.16
N LEU A 23 -13.08 22.42 21.48
CA LEU A 23 -11.96 22.24 20.56
C LEU A 23 -12.09 23.08 19.28
N VAL A 24 -13.30 23.17 18.72
CA VAL A 24 -13.59 23.95 17.50
C VAL A 24 -13.53 25.47 17.73
N LEU A 25 -13.95 25.94 18.91
CA LEU A 25 -13.88 27.36 19.25
C LEU A 25 -12.44 27.85 19.52
N GLY A 26 -11.55 26.96 19.95
CA GLY A 26 -10.12 27.26 20.11
C GLY A 26 -9.37 27.48 18.79
N ILE A 27 -9.85 26.91 17.70
CA ILE A 27 -9.22 27.00 16.37
C ILE A 27 -9.71 28.21 15.56
N LEU A 28 -10.91 28.73 15.84
CA LEU A 28 -11.52 29.77 14.99
C LEU A 28 -11.36 31.21 15.52
N GLY A 29 -10.64 31.47 16.62
CA GLY A 29 -10.28 32.81 17.08
C GLY A 29 -11.47 33.76 17.32
N VAL A 30 -12.66 33.25 17.59
CA VAL A 30 -13.84 34.07 17.86
C VAL A 30 -13.92 34.45 19.34
N SER A 31 -13.61 35.72 19.64
CA SER A 31 -13.69 36.33 20.96
C SER A 31 -15.17 36.48 21.40
N ALA A 32 -15.67 35.50 22.15
CA ALA A 32 -16.94 35.69 22.86
C ALA A 32 -16.63 36.15 24.30
N ARG A 33 -16.99 37.38 24.66
CA ARG A 33 -16.87 37.90 26.01
C ARG A 33 -17.74 37.10 26.98
N ARG A 34 -17.12 36.33 27.86
CA ARG A 34 -17.73 35.75 29.05
C ARG A 34 -17.03 36.30 30.31
N PRO A 35 -17.73 36.76 31.35
CA PRO A 35 -17.11 37.37 32.53
C PRO A 35 -16.30 36.41 33.41
N GLU A 36 -16.36 35.12 33.18
CA GLU A 36 -15.70 34.12 34.06
C GLU A 36 -14.35 33.60 33.56
N LEU A 37 -13.83 34.09 32.43
CA LEU A 37 -12.52 33.64 31.92
C LEU A 37 -11.33 34.48 32.41
N SER A 38 -11.58 35.56 33.17
CA SER A 38 -10.51 36.41 33.70
C SER A 38 -9.68 35.75 34.82
N GLN A 39 -10.24 34.73 35.51
CA GLN A 39 -9.47 34.03 36.56
C GLN A 39 -8.61 32.89 36.05
N ALA A 40 -8.89 32.35 34.88
CA ALA A 40 -8.03 31.29 34.28
C ALA A 40 -6.74 31.84 33.65
N ALA A 41 -6.75 33.12 33.24
CA ALA A 41 -5.57 33.74 32.61
C ALA A 41 -4.46 34.13 33.61
N THR A 42 -4.79 34.19 34.93
CA THR A 42 -3.83 34.57 35.98
C THR A 42 -2.86 33.41 36.35
N PHE A 43 -3.09 32.20 35.89
CA PHE A 43 -2.20 31.07 36.17
C PHE A 43 -1.05 30.90 35.15
N LEU A 44 -0.96 31.75 34.14
CA LEU A 44 0.07 31.69 33.10
C LEU A 44 1.09 32.84 33.16
N SER A 45 1.22 33.50 34.32
CA SER A 45 2.32 34.47 34.55
C SER A 45 3.61 33.67 34.84
N PRO A 46 4.72 33.90 34.11
CA PRO A 46 5.97 33.23 34.42
C PRO A 46 6.53 33.79 35.73
N SER A 47 6.46 33.03 36.79
CA SER A 47 7.22 33.33 38.03
C SER A 47 8.71 33.10 37.80
N PRO A 48 9.60 33.91 38.37
CA PRO A 48 11.04 33.78 38.18
C PRO A 48 11.53 32.45 38.79
N LEU A 49 12.49 31.85 38.09
CA LEU A 49 13.18 30.61 38.42
C LEU A 49 13.76 30.67 39.83
N ILE A 50 13.16 29.98 40.78
CA ILE A 50 13.82 29.53 42.00
C ILE A 50 13.90 28.01 41.87
N GLY A 51 15.14 27.48 41.94
CA GLY A 51 15.42 26.08 41.76
C GLY A 51 14.61 25.18 42.72
N VAL A 52 13.83 24.33 42.16
CA VAL A 52 13.25 23.17 42.86
C VAL A 52 13.43 21.94 41.98
N SER A 53 14.36 21.10 42.37
CA SER A 53 14.47 19.78 41.92
C SER A 53 13.30 18.94 42.48
N SER A 54 12.24 18.85 41.75
CA SER A 54 11.31 17.70 41.70
C SER A 54 10.51 17.87 40.42
N SER A 55 10.77 17.04 39.45
CA SER A 55 10.02 16.96 38.23
C SER A 55 8.62 16.43 38.52
N THR A 56 7.71 17.32 38.95
CA THR A 56 6.28 17.04 38.82
C THR A 56 5.96 17.11 37.34
N GLN A 57 6.29 16.03 36.63
CA GLN A 57 5.86 15.89 35.25
C GLN A 57 4.32 15.95 35.26
N ASN A 58 3.78 16.88 34.50
CA ASN A 58 2.33 17.03 34.35
C ASN A 58 1.76 15.71 33.80
N PRO A 59 0.88 14.99 34.52
CA PRO A 59 0.33 13.72 34.08
C PRO A 59 -0.33 13.79 32.69
N LEU A 60 -0.89 14.95 32.32
CA LEU A 60 -1.47 15.19 31.00
C LEU A 60 -0.40 15.32 29.92
N GLN A 61 0.75 15.94 30.21
CA GLN A 61 1.88 15.96 29.28
C GLN A 61 2.49 14.58 29.12
N ILE A 62 2.61 13.79 30.17
CA ILE A 62 3.06 12.40 30.13
C ILE A 62 2.06 11.57 29.32
N ALA A 63 0.76 11.70 29.56
CA ALA A 63 -0.28 11.00 28.81
C ALA A 63 -0.27 11.39 27.33
N LEU A 64 -0.13 12.68 27.01
CA LEU A 64 0.02 13.17 25.62
C LEU A 64 1.28 12.64 24.94
N LEU A 65 2.43 12.65 25.63
CA LEU A 65 3.69 12.13 25.11
C LEU A 65 3.64 10.61 24.93
N HIS A 66 3.04 9.86 25.87
CA HIS A 66 2.83 8.42 25.72
C HIS A 66 1.83 8.10 24.61
N TRP A 67 0.75 8.88 24.50
CA TRP A 67 -0.22 8.72 23.41
C TRP A 67 0.39 9.06 22.06
N TYR A 68 1.16 10.14 21.97
CA TYR A 68 1.89 10.54 20.76
C TYR A 68 2.92 9.48 20.35
N ASN A 69 3.73 8.97 21.28
CA ASN A 69 4.70 7.91 21.01
C ASN A 69 4.04 6.56 20.68
N ALA A 70 2.91 6.22 21.33
CA ALA A 70 2.17 5.00 21.03
C ALA A 70 1.52 5.02 19.63
N ASN A 71 1.18 6.20 19.11
CA ASN A 71 0.65 6.38 17.76
C ASN A 71 1.73 6.62 16.69
N GLN A 72 3.00 6.70 17.09
CA GLN A 72 4.15 6.84 16.18
C GLN A 72 4.89 5.53 15.90
N THR A 73 4.28 4.38 16.18
CA THR A 73 4.86 3.12 15.74
C THR A 73 4.78 3.05 14.23
N THR A 74 5.82 3.48 13.56
CA THR A 74 5.93 3.46 12.10
C THR A 74 6.26 2.07 11.55
N GLN A 75 6.59 1.10 12.43
CA GLN A 75 6.96 -0.24 12.01
C GLN A 75 6.22 -1.32 12.81
N PHE A 76 5.78 -2.37 12.10
CA PHE A 76 5.09 -3.52 12.67
C PHE A 76 5.77 -4.81 12.26
N THR A 77 5.86 -5.77 13.20
CA THR A 77 6.56 -7.03 12.98
C THR A 77 5.73 -7.98 12.11
N THR A 78 6.40 -8.62 11.17
CA THR A 78 5.92 -9.73 10.34
C THR A 78 6.84 -10.94 10.50
N ALA A 79 6.78 -11.92 9.59
CA ALA A 79 7.80 -12.94 9.49
C ALA A 79 8.92 -12.50 8.51
N SER A 80 9.92 -13.37 8.31
CA SER A 80 11.12 -13.10 7.52
C SER A 80 10.83 -12.76 6.05
N GLY A 81 11.51 -11.74 5.55
CA GLY A 81 11.47 -11.32 4.15
C GLY A 81 10.09 -10.81 3.69
N PRO A 82 9.47 -9.83 4.36
CA PRO A 82 8.21 -9.26 3.88
C PRO A 82 8.40 -8.64 2.49
N TYR A 83 7.50 -8.94 1.54
CA TYR A 83 7.65 -8.51 0.15
C TYR A 83 6.39 -7.84 -0.41
N GLY A 84 5.41 -8.58 -0.88
CA GLY A 84 4.15 -8.04 -1.41
C GLY A 84 3.22 -7.61 -0.30
N VAL A 85 2.49 -6.51 -0.50
CA VAL A 85 1.53 -5.95 0.45
C VAL A 85 0.20 -5.70 -0.26
N ALA A 86 -0.92 -6.04 0.39
CA ALA A 86 -2.26 -5.69 -0.07
C ALA A 86 -3.17 -5.27 1.10
N PHE A 87 -4.17 -4.45 0.81
CA PHE A 87 -5.22 -4.03 1.75
C PHE A 87 -6.56 -4.67 1.38
N ASP A 88 -7.26 -5.25 2.36
CA ASP A 88 -8.56 -5.92 2.16
C ASP A 88 -9.77 -5.07 2.58
N GLY A 89 -9.55 -3.78 2.86
CA GLY A 89 -10.58 -2.88 3.40
C GLY A 89 -10.55 -2.74 4.92
N ALA A 90 -9.86 -3.65 5.64
CA ALA A 90 -9.73 -3.63 7.11
C ALA A 90 -8.34 -4.05 7.59
N SER A 91 -7.65 -4.88 6.84
CA SER A 91 -6.37 -5.48 7.20
C SER A 91 -5.34 -5.38 6.08
N ILE A 92 -4.08 -5.32 6.49
CA ILE A 92 -2.92 -5.40 5.62
C ILE A 92 -2.45 -6.85 5.55
N TRP A 93 -2.29 -7.36 4.36
CA TRP A 93 -1.75 -8.68 4.10
C TRP A 93 -0.34 -8.58 3.53
N VAL A 94 0.61 -9.28 4.14
CA VAL A 94 2.04 -9.18 3.82
C VAL A 94 2.58 -10.56 3.49
N CYS A 95 3.09 -10.74 2.28
CA CYS A 95 3.84 -11.94 1.91
C CYS A 95 5.17 -11.98 2.65
N ASN A 96 5.44 -13.07 3.35
CA ASN A 96 6.73 -13.31 4.02
C ASN A 96 7.52 -14.30 3.16
N ASN A 97 8.30 -13.79 2.24
CA ASN A 97 9.03 -14.57 1.24
C ASN A 97 9.97 -15.61 1.86
N GLY A 98 10.67 -15.24 2.94
CA GLY A 98 11.59 -16.13 3.65
C GLY A 98 10.92 -17.15 4.59
N ALA A 99 9.61 -17.04 4.84
CA ALA A 99 8.90 -17.88 5.80
C ALA A 99 7.76 -18.73 5.19
N ALA A 100 7.51 -18.64 3.88
CA ALA A 100 6.42 -19.30 3.18
C ALA A 100 5.04 -19.06 3.84
N THR A 101 4.80 -17.84 4.33
CA THR A 101 3.56 -17.43 4.98
C THR A 101 3.07 -16.08 4.49
N VAL A 102 1.81 -15.77 4.79
CA VAL A 102 1.24 -14.42 4.69
C VAL A 102 0.80 -13.97 6.06
N THR A 103 1.27 -12.80 6.53
CA THR A 103 0.84 -12.20 7.79
C THR A 103 -0.32 -11.23 7.54
N LYS A 104 -1.35 -11.31 8.38
CA LYS A 104 -2.47 -10.37 8.41
C LYS A 104 -2.31 -9.42 9.59
N LEU A 105 -2.26 -8.11 9.32
CA LEU A 105 -2.18 -7.05 10.31
C LEU A 105 -3.46 -6.20 10.26
N ARG A 106 -3.98 -5.77 11.42
CA ARG A 106 -5.08 -4.82 11.45
C ARG A 106 -4.58 -3.44 10.99
N ALA A 107 -5.22 -2.84 10.00
CA ALA A 107 -4.76 -1.57 9.42
C ALA A 107 -4.83 -0.39 10.41
N SER A 108 -5.76 -0.41 11.37
CA SER A 108 -5.93 0.69 12.33
C SER A 108 -4.76 0.83 13.32
N ASP A 109 -4.21 -0.29 13.80
CA ASP A 109 -3.21 -0.31 14.88
C ASP A 109 -2.00 -1.23 14.65
N GLY A 110 -1.97 -1.96 13.52
CA GLY A 110 -0.89 -2.89 13.18
C GLY A 110 -0.91 -4.20 13.97
N ALA A 111 -1.95 -4.48 14.75
CA ALA A 111 -2.05 -5.71 15.53
C ALA A 111 -2.00 -6.95 14.61
N ASN A 112 -1.14 -7.91 14.95
CA ASN A 112 -1.03 -9.17 14.21
C ASN A 112 -2.27 -10.03 14.46
N LEU A 113 -3.03 -10.31 13.39
CA LEU A 113 -4.25 -11.12 13.40
C LEU A 113 -4.00 -12.57 13.00
N GLY A 114 -2.76 -12.92 12.65
CA GLY A 114 -2.36 -14.26 12.29
C GLY A 114 -1.38 -14.33 11.13
N SER A 115 -0.71 -15.48 11.02
CA SER A 115 0.12 -15.83 9.85
C SER A 115 -0.37 -17.16 9.29
N PHE A 116 -0.50 -17.22 7.98
CA PHE A 116 -1.11 -18.33 7.26
C PHE A 116 -0.12 -18.93 6.27
N THR A 117 0.05 -20.25 6.31
CA THR A 117 0.96 -20.96 5.41
C THR A 117 0.42 -20.91 3.97
N VAL A 118 1.33 -20.65 3.03
CA VAL A 118 1.10 -20.63 1.58
C VAL A 118 2.20 -21.44 0.88
N GLY A 119 2.42 -21.24 -0.40
CA GLY A 119 3.54 -21.88 -1.11
C GLY A 119 4.89 -21.26 -0.78
N THR A 120 5.95 -21.79 -1.38
CA THR A 120 7.34 -21.38 -1.14
C THR A 120 7.64 -20.04 -1.80
N ASN A 121 8.29 -19.15 -1.05
CA ASN A 121 8.67 -17.80 -1.45
C ASN A 121 7.48 -16.99 -2.01
N PRO A 122 6.44 -16.70 -1.20
CA PRO A 122 5.36 -15.81 -1.61
C PRO A 122 5.91 -14.40 -1.89
N ILE A 123 5.54 -13.83 -3.06
CA ILE A 123 6.13 -12.57 -3.53
C ILE A 123 5.09 -11.48 -3.81
N ALA A 124 3.91 -11.86 -4.30
CA ALA A 124 2.85 -10.91 -4.62
C ALA A 124 1.54 -11.33 -3.95
N VAL A 125 0.74 -10.35 -3.59
CA VAL A 125 -0.57 -10.54 -2.97
C VAL A 125 -1.57 -9.58 -3.58
N ALA A 126 -2.81 -10.06 -3.81
CA ALA A 126 -3.92 -9.26 -4.31
C ALA A 126 -5.20 -9.62 -3.57
N PHE A 127 -6.13 -8.65 -3.46
CA PHE A 127 -7.46 -8.82 -2.89
C PHE A 127 -8.52 -8.77 -4.00
N ASP A 128 -9.44 -9.74 -4.03
CA ASP A 128 -10.50 -9.84 -5.05
C ASP A 128 -11.87 -9.32 -4.57
N GLY A 129 -11.90 -8.62 -3.44
CA GLY A 129 -13.14 -8.16 -2.78
C GLY A 129 -13.65 -9.11 -1.70
N ALA A 130 -13.17 -10.37 -1.65
CA ALA A 130 -13.57 -11.38 -0.67
C ALA A 130 -12.41 -12.28 -0.23
N ASN A 131 -11.42 -12.48 -1.09
CA ASN A 131 -10.32 -13.41 -0.89
C ASN A 131 -8.97 -12.76 -1.18
N ILE A 132 -7.96 -13.34 -0.58
CA ILE A 132 -6.55 -12.99 -0.80
C ILE A 132 -5.94 -14.03 -1.76
N TRP A 133 -5.25 -13.55 -2.77
CA TRP A 133 -4.51 -14.35 -3.73
C TRP A 133 -3.01 -14.08 -3.57
N VAL A 134 -2.21 -15.14 -3.47
CA VAL A 134 -0.78 -15.06 -3.19
C VAL A 134 -0.01 -15.81 -4.27
N ALA A 135 0.88 -15.12 -4.96
CA ALA A 135 1.80 -15.74 -5.92
C ALA A 135 3.02 -16.31 -5.19
N ASN A 136 3.26 -17.60 -5.36
CA ASN A 136 4.36 -18.35 -4.73
C ASN A 136 5.41 -18.66 -5.80
N ILE A 137 6.46 -17.83 -5.86
CA ILE A 137 7.41 -17.81 -6.99
C ILE A 137 8.11 -19.14 -7.20
N ASN A 138 8.54 -19.81 -6.12
CA ASN A 138 9.26 -21.09 -6.22
C ASN A 138 8.35 -22.32 -6.26
N SER A 139 7.06 -22.17 -5.91
CA SER A 139 6.06 -23.25 -6.02
C SER A 139 5.33 -23.25 -7.37
N ASN A 140 5.54 -22.25 -8.22
CA ASN A 140 4.86 -22.10 -9.51
C ASN A 140 3.34 -22.19 -9.42
N ASN A 141 2.77 -21.58 -8.36
CA ASN A 141 1.34 -21.61 -8.11
C ASN A 141 0.86 -20.32 -7.42
N VAL A 142 -0.45 -20.20 -7.34
CA VAL A 142 -1.13 -19.15 -6.60
C VAL A 142 -2.01 -19.80 -5.53
N THR A 143 -1.89 -19.33 -4.28
CA THR A 143 -2.75 -19.74 -3.17
C THR A 143 -3.87 -18.74 -2.97
N LYS A 144 -5.12 -19.22 -2.85
CA LYS A 144 -6.31 -18.43 -2.51
C LYS A 144 -6.67 -18.65 -1.05
N LEU A 145 -6.86 -17.57 -0.28
CA LEU A 145 -7.28 -17.61 1.11
C LEU A 145 -8.55 -16.76 1.30
N ALA A 146 -9.42 -17.17 2.22
CA ALA A 146 -10.53 -16.31 2.66
C ALA A 146 -9.97 -15.11 3.44
N ALA A 147 -10.27 -13.88 3.00
CA ALA A 147 -9.79 -12.67 3.68
C ALA A 147 -10.32 -12.55 5.12
N SER A 148 -11.50 -13.10 5.41
CA SER A 148 -12.12 -13.07 6.73
C SER A 148 -11.30 -13.76 7.81
N ASN A 149 -10.73 -14.94 7.53
CA ASN A 149 -10.10 -15.81 8.54
C ASN A 149 -8.78 -16.47 8.11
N GLY A 150 -8.29 -16.20 6.89
CA GLY A 150 -7.04 -16.75 6.36
C GLY A 150 -7.09 -18.23 5.97
N LYS A 151 -8.29 -18.85 5.94
CA LYS A 151 -8.43 -20.25 5.52
C LYS A 151 -8.04 -20.40 4.05
N VAL A 152 -7.15 -21.35 3.74
CA VAL A 152 -6.81 -21.70 2.36
C VAL A 152 -8.03 -22.32 1.68
N LEU A 153 -8.44 -21.75 0.56
CA LEU A 153 -9.57 -22.18 -0.27
C LEU A 153 -9.13 -23.00 -1.47
N GLY A 154 -7.88 -22.86 -1.90
CA GLY A 154 -7.31 -23.60 -3.00
C GLY A 154 -5.89 -23.13 -3.37
N THR A 155 -5.21 -23.99 -4.14
CA THR A 155 -3.92 -23.69 -4.74
C THR A 155 -3.99 -24.04 -6.22
N PHE A 156 -3.59 -23.12 -7.08
CA PHE A 156 -3.76 -23.20 -8.53
C PHE A 156 -2.43 -23.12 -9.22
N THR A 157 -2.11 -24.11 -10.05
CA THR A 157 -0.88 -24.11 -10.85
C THR A 157 -0.97 -23.03 -11.94
N VAL A 158 0.11 -22.28 -12.12
CA VAL A 158 0.27 -21.25 -13.16
C VAL A 158 1.57 -21.49 -13.91
N GLY A 159 2.07 -20.49 -14.64
CA GLY A 159 3.41 -20.61 -15.25
C GLY A 159 4.55 -20.62 -14.21
N THR A 160 5.78 -20.72 -14.67
CA THR A 160 6.95 -20.73 -13.78
C THR A 160 7.27 -19.34 -13.25
N GLN A 161 7.67 -19.29 -11.97
CA GLN A 161 8.06 -18.07 -11.26
C GLN A 161 6.99 -16.96 -11.32
N PRO A 162 5.75 -17.18 -10.80
CA PRO A 162 4.76 -16.13 -10.74
C PRO A 162 5.26 -14.99 -9.85
N ALA A 163 5.31 -13.76 -10.40
CA ALA A 163 5.95 -12.60 -9.79
C ALA A 163 4.96 -11.48 -9.42
N ALA A 164 3.85 -11.34 -10.14
CA ALA A 164 2.86 -10.28 -9.89
C ALA A 164 1.43 -10.78 -10.09
N LEU A 165 0.50 -10.10 -9.41
CA LEU A 165 -0.93 -10.36 -9.46
C LEU A 165 -1.70 -9.05 -9.73
N ALA A 166 -2.77 -9.13 -10.53
CA ALA A 166 -3.75 -8.06 -10.67
C ALA A 166 -5.18 -8.66 -10.69
N PHE A 167 -6.14 -7.95 -10.11
CA PHE A 167 -7.56 -8.29 -10.17
C PHE A 167 -8.28 -7.34 -11.11
N ASP A 168 -9.03 -7.87 -12.08
CA ASP A 168 -9.76 -7.09 -13.08
C ASP A 168 -11.25 -6.89 -12.75
N GLY A 169 -11.66 -7.17 -11.50
CA GLY A 169 -13.06 -7.17 -11.06
C GLY A 169 -13.74 -8.53 -11.18
N LYS A 170 -13.16 -9.49 -11.94
CA LYS A 170 -13.71 -10.82 -12.15
C LYS A 170 -12.64 -11.92 -12.15
N ASN A 171 -11.43 -11.60 -12.61
CA ASN A 171 -10.35 -12.55 -12.84
C ASN A 171 -9.08 -12.10 -12.15
N ILE A 172 -8.25 -13.07 -11.79
CA ILE A 172 -6.88 -12.84 -11.34
C ILE A 172 -5.94 -13.06 -12.53
N TRP A 173 -5.13 -12.05 -12.79
CA TRP A 173 -4.06 -12.11 -13.76
C TRP A 173 -2.74 -12.32 -13.04
N VAL A 174 -1.91 -13.24 -13.54
CA VAL A 174 -0.67 -13.69 -12.93
C VAL A 174 0.47 -13.53 -13.92
N ALA A 175 1.42 -12.66 -13.65
CA ALA A 175 2.63 -12.55 -14.45
C ALA A 175 3.59 -13.68 -14.05
N ASN A 176 3.96 -14.54 -15.00
CA ASN A 176 4.86 -15.65 -14.79
C ASN A 176 6.23 -15.28 -15.39
N ASN A 177 7.10 -14.81 -14.52
CA ASN A 177 8.43 -14.28 -14.89
C ASN A 177 9.26 -15.30 -15.67
N GLY A 178 9.35 -16.53 -15.17
CA GLY A 178 10.16 -17.59 -15.79
C GLY A 178 9.55 -18.20 -17.06
N SER A 179 8.24 -18.09 -17.26
CA SER A 179 7.54 -18.61 -18.46
C SER A 179 7.32 -17.55 -19.53
N ALA A 180 7.64 -16.29 -19.28
CA ALA A 180 7.41 -15.16 -20.19
C ALA A 180 5.94 -15.06 -20.66
N ASN A 181 4.99 -15.27 -19.76
CA ASN A 181 3.57 -15.23 -20.07
C ASN A 181 2.72 -14.72 -18.89
N VAL A 182 1.45 -14.48 -19.15
CA VAL A 182 0.44 -14.11 -18.14
C VAL A 182 -0.66 -15.16 -18.13
N THR A 183 -0.95 -15.73 -16.97
CA THR A 183 -2.07 -16.65 -16.75
C THR A 183 -3.28 -15.87 -16.22
N LYS A 184 -4.47 -16.13 -16.78
CA LYS A 184 -5.74 -15.59 -16.32
C LYS A 184 -6.54 -16.68 -15.61
N LEU A 185 -6.91 -16.43 -14.36
CA LEU A 185 -7.71 -17.32 -13.51
C LEU A 185 -9.08 -16.69 -13.24
N LEU A 186 -10.15 -17.47 -13.26
CA LEU A 186 -11.45 -17.02 -12.79
C LEU A 186 -11.44 -16.88 -11.26
N ALA A 187 -11.62 -15.67 -10.71
CA ALA A 187 -11.46 -15.44 -9.28
C ALA A 187 -12.46 -16.23 -8.42
N SER A 188 -13.67 -16.51 -8.90
CA SER A 188 -14.67 -17.31 -8.16
C SER A 188 -14.21 -18.74 -7.91
N THR A 189 -13.59 -19.41 -8.89
CA THR A 189 -13.28 -20.86 -8.85
C THR A 189 -11.79 -21.18 -8.87
N GLY A 190 -10.94 -20.27 -9.36
CA GLY A 190 -9.53 -20.51 -9.66
C GLY A 190 -9.27 -21.22 -10.99
N ALA A 191 -10.31 -21.44 -11.80
CA ALA A 191 -10.17 -22.11 -13.10
C ALA A 191 -9.31 -21.25 -14.04
N THR A 192 -8.36 -21.86 -14.73
CA THR A 192 -7.55 -21.21 -15.78
C THR A 192 -8.41 -20.92 -17.00
N LEU A 193 -8.50 -19.65 -17.36
CA LEU A 193 -9.24 -19.18 -18.55
C LEU A 193 -8.35 -19.03 -19.78
N GLY A 194 -7.04 -18.85 -19.57
CA GLY A 194 -6.06 -18.73 -20.65
C GLY A 194 -4.67 -18.42 -20.13
N THR A 195 -3.70 -18.62 -21.02
CA THR A 195 -2.31 -18.20 -20.83
C THR A 195 -1.88 -17.46 -22.07
N PHE A 196 -1.35 -16.25 -21.91
CA PHE A 196 -1.08 -15.31 -22.97
C PHE A 196 0.40 -14.95 -22.96
N THR A 197 1.04 -14.90 -24.12
CA THR A 197 2.44 -14.49 -24.24
C THR A 197 2.61 -13.06 -23.73
N ALA A 198 3.63 -12.83 -22.93
CA ALA A 198 4.11 -11.52 -22.51
C ALA A 198 5.53 -11.29 -23.03
N GLY A 199 6.13 -10.16 -22.67
CA GLY A 199 7.57 -9.96 -22.90
C GLY A 199 8.43 -10.82 -21.98
N THR A 200 9.74 -10.67 -22.10
CA THR A 200 10.68 -11.39 -21.22
C THR A 200 10.54 -10.94 -19.77
N ASN A 201 10.55 -11.90 -18.85
CA ASN A 201 10.54 -11.69 -17.41
C ASN A 201 9.44 -10.71 -16.94
N PRO A 202 8.14 -10.97 -17.19
CA PRO A 202 7.08 -10.11 -16.69
C PRO A 202 7.12 -10.05 -15.15
N ALA A 203 7.26 -8.83 -14.60
CA ALA A 203 7.53 -8.58 -13.19
C ALA A 203 6.43 -7.79 -12.47
N GLY A 204 5.65 -6.97 -13.19
CA GLY A 204 4.58 -6.16 -12.64
C GLY A 204 3.30 -6.23 -13.46
N LEU A 205 2.15 -6.12 -12.79
CA LEU A 205 0.81 -6.07 -13.40
C LEU A 205 0.00 -4.93 -12.80
N ALA A 206 -0.74 -4.21 -13.66
CA ALA A 206 -1.79 -3.29 -13.25
C ALA A 206 -3.02 -3.45 -14.16
N PHE A 207 -4.21 -3.16 -13.62
CA PHE A 207 -5.45 -3.07 -14.35
C PHE A 207 -5.90 -1.60 -14.38
N ASP A 208 -6.20 -1.07 -15.57
CA ASP A 208 -6.61 0.33 -15.74
C ASP A 208 -8.13 0.54 -15.78
N GLY A 209 -8.88 -0.52 -15.49
CA GLY A 209 -10.35 -0.56 -15.62
C GLY A 209 -10.83 -1.19 -16.93
N THR A 210 -9.94 -1.40 -17.90
CA THR A 210 -10.24 -1.98 -19.23
C THR A 210 -9.21 -3.02 -19.65
N ASN A 211 -7.93 -2.68 -19.55
CA ASN A 211 -6.79 -3.46 -20.02
C ASN A 211 -5.83 -3.82 -18.89
N ILE A 212 -5.03 -4.85 -19.13
CA ILE A 212 -3.93 -5.25 -18.26
C ILE A 212 -2.63 -4.68 -18.79
N TRP A 213 -1.87 -4.04 -17.90
CA TRP A 213 -0.55 -3.52 -18.19
C TRP A 213 0.51 -4.42 -17.56
N VAL A 214 1.48 -4.83 -18.36
CA VAL A 214 2.51 -5.82 -17.99
C VAL A 214 3.89 -5.17 -18.08
N ALA A 215 4.56 -4.99 -16.97
CA ALA A 215 5.96 -4.55 -16.94
C ALA A 215 6.88 -5.76 -17.17
N ASN A 216 7.67 -5.71 -18.26
CA ASN A 216 8.57 -6.78 -18.67
C ASN A 216 10.02 -6.37 -18.37
N ASN A 217 10.61 -7.06 -17.40
CA ASN A 217 11.97 -6.81 -16.95
C ASN A 217 12.97 -7.48 -17.90
N SER A 218 13.77 -6.67 -18.53
CA SER A 218 14.82 -7.14 -19.44
C SER A 218 16.18 -6.95 -18.76
N ALA A 219 16.53 -7.87 -17.86
CA ALA A 219 17.73 -7.80 -17.01
C ALA A 219 19.08 -7.64 -17.74
N SER A 220 19.10 -7.75 -19.06
CA SER A 220 20.32 -7.65 -19.88
C SER A 220 20.38 -6.42 -20.77
N SER A 221 19.38 -5.53 -20.73
CA SER A 221 19.32 -4.34 -21.58
C SER A 221 19.19 -3.05 -20.76
N SER A 222 19.65 -1.95 -21.33
CA SER A 222 19.48 -0.60 -20.77
C SER A 222 18.02 -0.10 -20.75
N THR A 223 17.10 -0.88 -21.33
CA THR A 223 15.67 -0.55 -21.42
C THR A 223 14.83 -1.81 -21.21
N GLY A 224 13.66 -1.65 -20.58
CA GLY A 224 12.61 -2.66 -20.52
C GLY A 224 11.40 -2.26 -21.36
N THR A 225 10.32 -3.02 -21.27
CA THR A 225 9.08 -2.71 -21.96
C THR A 225 7.87 -2.80 -21.03
N VAL A 226 6.83 -2.07 -21.38
CA VAL A 226 5.48 -2.22 -20.81
C VAL A 226 4.54 -2.57 -21.93
N MET A 227 3.78 -3.66 -21.77
CA MET A 227 2.77 -4.09 -22.73
C MET A 227 1.39 -3.76 -22.20
N GLU A 228 0.55 -3.22 -23.07
CA GLU A 228 -0.89 -3.11 -22.86
C GLU A 228 -1.57 -4.32 -23.49
N MET A 229 -2.34 -5.06 -22.71
CA MET A 229 -3.02 -6.30 -23.10
C MET A 229 -4.51 -6.18 -22.82
N SER A 230 -5.34 -6.52 -23.79
CA SER A 230 -6.80 -6.57 -23.61
C SER A 230 -7.24 -7.68 -22.65
N ALA A 231 -8.46 -7.61 -22.17
CA ALA A 231 -9.05 -8.68 -21.36
C ALA A 231 -9.13 -10.06 -22.06
N SER A 232 -9.03 -10.11 -23.39
CA SER A 232 -8.92 -11.35 -24.18
C SER A 232 -7.49 -11.87 -24.35
N GLY A 233 -6.48 -11.15 -23.84
CA GLY A 233 -5.07 -11.51 -23.96
C GLY A 233 -4.38 -11.02 -25.23
N THR A 234 -5.04 -10.16 -26.01
CA THR A 234 -4.44 -9.55 -27.20
C THR A 234 -3.54 -8.39 -26.80
N ILE A 235 -2.30 -8.38 -27.28
CA ILE A 235 -1.37 -7.25 -27.09
C ILE A 235 -1.84 -6.11 -27.97
N LEU A 236 -2.14 -4.96 -27.35
CA LEU A 236 -2.60 -3.75 -28.02
C LEU A 236 -1.44 -2.82 -28.33
N ASN A 237 -0.56 -2.63 -27.37
CA ASN A 237 0.60 -1.74 -27.48
C ASN A 237 1.81 -2.30 -26.72
N THR A 238 3.00 -1.84 -27.10
CA THR A 238 4.26 -2.10 -26.38
C THR A 238 5.07 -0.81 -26.35
N PHE A 239 5.43 -0.37 -25.15
CA PHE A 239 6.15 0.86 -24.90
C PHE A 239 7.53 0.55 -24.33
N THR A 240 8.57 1.26 -24.81
CA THR A 240 9.91 1.21 -24.21
C THR A 240 9.96 2.11 -23.00
N VAL A 241 10.50 1.61 -21.88
CA VAL A 241 10.68 2.31 -20.61
C VAL A 241 12.12 2.20 -20.12
N GLY A 242 12.43 2.64 -18.91
CA GLY A 242 13.77 2.47 -18.33
C GLY A 242 14.15 1.02 -18.11
N ALA A 243 15.38 0.79 -17.65
CA ALA A 243 15.93 -0.55 -17.38
C ALA A 243 15.23 -1.21 -16.19
N GLU A 244 15.01 -2.51 -16.29
CA GLU A 244 14.49 -3.36 -15.22
C GLU A 244 13.16 -2.83 -14.63
N PRO A 245 12.11 -2.61 -15.46
CA PRO A 245 10.82 -2.22 -14.92
C PRO A 245 10.25 -3.30 -14.00
N ALA A 246 9.75 -2.89 -12.83
CA ALA A 246 9.26 -3.77 -11.77
C ALA A 246 7.84 -3.44 -11.35
N GLY A 247 7.65 -2.55 -10.37
CA GLY A 247 6.34 -2.15 -9.91
C GLY A 247 5.59 -1.28 -10.91
N ILE A 248 4.28 -1.45 -10.98
CA ILE A 248 3.40 -0.72 -11.89
C ILE A 248 2.09 -0.38 -11.18
N ALA A 249 1.57 0.84 -11.37
CA ALA A 249 0.30 1.29 -10.81
C ALA A 249 -0.47 2.16 -11.80
N PHE A 250 -1.80 2.13 -11.68
CA PHE A 250 -2.73 3.02 -12.39
C PHE A 250 -3.19 4.14 -11.46
N ASP A 251 -3.13 5.40 -11.90
CA ASP A 251 -3.50 6.56 -11.09
C ASP A 251 -4.92 7.08 -11.37
N GLY A 252 -5.74 6.26 -12.03
CA GLY A 252 -7.08 6.62 -12.49
C GLY A 252 -7.09 7.26 -13.89
N THR A 253 -5.91 7.56 -14.46
CA THR A 253 -5.76 8.16 -15.81
C THR A 253 -4.56 7.55 -16.53
N ASP A 254 -3.42 7.44 -15.88
CA ASP A 254 -2.15 7.05 -16.46
C ASP A 254 -1.48 5.92 -15.68
N ILE A 255 -0.56 5.24 -16.32
CA ILE A 255 0.25 4.16 -15.77
C ILE A 255 1.60 4.70 -15.31
N TRP A 256 2.02 4.29 -14.12
CA TRP A 256 3.31 4.62 -13.53
C TRP A 256 4.13 3.36 -13.32
N VAL A 257 5.38 3.36 -13.80
CA VAL A 257 6.26 2.18 -13.81
C VAL A 257 7.59 2.52 -13.16
N GLY A 258 7.92 1.81 -12.09
CA GLY A 258 9.23 1.90 -11.45
C GLY A 258 10.28 1.15 -12.26
N ASN A 259 11.34 1.81 -12.70
CA ASN A 259 12.45 1.23 -13.46
C ASN A 259 13.64 1.04 -12.51
N PHE A 260 13.78 -0.16 -11.97
CA PHE A 260 14.77 -0.49 -10.93
C PHE A 260 16.20 -0.16 -11.36
N GLY A 261 16.59 -0.56 -12.58
CA GLY A 261 17.94 -0.34 -13.10
C GLY A 261 18.22 1.10 -13.51
N SER A 262 17.18 1.91 -13.74
CA SER A 262 17.33 3.31 -14.18
C SER A 262 17.14 4.34 -13.06
N ASN A 263 16.75 3.93 -11.86
CA ASN A 263 16.46 4.82 -10.72
C ASN A 263 15.45 5.93 -11.05
N ASN A 264 14.42 5.58 -11.81
CA ASN A 264 13.37 6.52 -12.22
C ASN A 264 12.01 5.83 -12.35
N VAL A 265 10.97 6.63 -12.53
CA VAL A 265 9.61 6.18 -12.83
C VAL A 265 9.22 6.72 -14.19
N THR A 266 8.68 5.86 -15.06
CA THR A 266 8.08 6.26 -16.35
C THR A 266 6.58 6.38 -16.19
N LYS A 267 6.01 7.49 -16.65
CA LYS A 267 4.57 7.71 -16.77
C LYS A 267 4.12 7.44 -18.20
N LEU A 268 3.06 6.65 -18.38
CA LEU A 268 2.53 6.17 -19.66
C LEU A 268 1.04 6.42 -19.78
N SER A 269 0.56 6.62 -21.00
CA SER A 269 -0.84 6.46 -21.40
C SER A 269 -0.93 5.47 -22.56
N THR A 270 -2.13 5.16 -23.03
CA THR A 270 -2.36 4.39 -24.26
C THR A 270 -1.76 5.07 -25.52
N ALA A 271 -1.49 6.39 -25.46
CA ALA A 271 -0.86 7.14 -26.54
C ALA A 271 0.68 7.10 -26.51
N GLY A 272 1.29 6.66 -25.40
CA GLY A 272 2.74 6.59 -25.27
C GLY A 272 3.30 7.07 -23.94
N VAL A 273 4.62 7.26 -23.92
CA VAL A 273 5.37 7.79 -22.76
C VAL A 273 5.07 9.28 -22.60
N LEU A 274 4.61 9.66 -21.41
CA LEU A 274 4.28 11.06 -21.05
C LEU A 274 5.45 11.75 -20.32
N GLY A 275 6.30 10.98 -19.65
CA GLY A 275 7.46 11.52 -18.93
C GLY A 275 8.21 10.47 -18.14
N THR A 276 9.43 10.85 -17.73
CA THR A 276 10.29 10.04 -16.86
C THR A 276 10.79 10.92 -15.71
N PHE A 277 10.67 10.44 -14.48
CA PHE A 277 10.91 11.22 -13.27
C PHE A 277 11.91 10.48 -12.38
N ALA A 278 12.95 11.18 -11.92
CA ALA A 278 13.94 10.63 -11.00
C ALA A 278 13.32 10.34 -9.63
N VAL A 279 13.71 9.21 -9.05
CA VAL A 279 13.35 8.78 -7.68
C VAL A 279 14.60 8.26 -6.96
N GLY A 280 14.45 7.63 -5.80
CA GLY A 280 15.57 7.00 -5.11
C GLY A 280 16.10 5.76 -5.84
N ASN A 281 17.14 5.14 -5.28
CA ASN A 281 17.84 4.02 -5.90
C ASN A 281 17.03 2.72 -5.85
N GLY A 282 16.90 2.05 -6.99
CA GLY A 282 16.25 0.76 -7.14
C GLY A 282 14.73 0.80 -6.87
N PRO A 283 13.94 1.57 -7.62
CA PRO A 283 12.50 1.61 -7.45
C PRO A 283 11.87 0.25 -7.76
N THR A 284 11.07 -0.30 -6.81
CA THR A 284 10.44 -1.62 -6.91
C THR A 284 8.92 -1.58 -6.85
N GLY A 285 8.34 -1.02 -5.80
CA GLY A 285 6.89 -0.90 -5.65
C GLY A 285 6.40 0.48 -6.07
N VAL A 286 5.26 0.56 -6.74
CA VAL A 286 4.58 1.80 -7.08
C VAL A 286 3.14 1.69 -6.62
N VAL A 287 2.65 2.72 -5.91
CA VAL A 287 1.29 2.76 -5.37
C VAL A 287 0.71 4.16 -5.54
N TYR A 288 -0.59 4.23 -5.84
CA TYR A 288 -1.37 5.48 -5.90
C TYR A 288 -2.24 5.63 -4.66
N ASP A 289 -2.19 6.80 -3.99
CA ASP A 289 -2.95 7.08 -2.75
C ASP A 289 -4.26 7.85 -3.01
N GLY A 290 -4.69 7.96 -4.26
CA GLY A 290 -5.84 8.77 -4.66
C GLY A 290 -5.47 10.21 -5.08
N ALA A 291 -4.26 10.67 -4.77
CA ALA A 291 -3.75 12.00 -5.10
C ALA A 291 -2.31 12.00 -5.61
N ASN A 292 -1.47 11.12 -5.07
CA ASN A 292 -0.03 11.09 -5.32
C ASN A 292 0.47 9.67 -5.61
N ILE A 293 1.65 9.59 -6.20
CA ILE A 293 2.36 8.35 -6.47
C ILE A 293 3.44 8.13 -5.40
N TRP A 294 3.48 6.95 -4.82
CA TRP A 294 4.49 6.54 -3.86
C TRP A 294 5.33 5.42 -4.45
N VAL A 295 6.64 5.56 -4.37
CA VAL A 295 7.60 4.66 -4.99
C VAL A 295 8.58 4.15 -3.94
N THR A 296 8.61 2.85 -3.70
CA THR A 296 9.58 2.23 -2.80
C THR A 296 10.93 2.12 -3.52
N ASN A 297 11.99 2.61 -2.91
CA ASN A 297 13.35 2.60 -3.45
C ASN A 297 14.16 1.56 -2.68
N GLN A 298 14.25 0.36 -3.22
CA GLN A 298 14.77 -0.82 -2.50
C GLN A 298 16.20 -0.63 -2.01
N THR A 299 17.10 -0.18 -2.89
CA THR A 299 18.51 0.04 -2.52
C THR A 299 18.74 1.39 -1.84
N GLY A 300 17.78 2.32 -1.93
CA GLY A 300 17.76 3.60 -1.22
C GLY A 300 17.33 3.48 0.24
N ASN A 301 16.59 2.44 0.62
CA ASN A 301 15.94 2.28 1.93
C ASN A 301 14.97 3.42 2.26
N ASP A 302 14.28 3.91 1.25
CA ASP A 302 13.33 5.01 1.37
C ASP A 302 12.13 4.86 0.42
N VAL A 303 11.20 5.78 0.54
CA VAL A 303 10.03 5.91 -0.34
C VAL A 303 9.98 7.34 -0.88
N THR A 304 9.91 7.49 -2.19
CA THR A 304 9.69 8.78 -2.84
C THR A 304 8.20 9.01 -3.08
N LYS A 305 7.70 10.18 -2.67
CA LYS A 305 6.35 10.65 -3.00
C LYS A 305 6.41 11.62 -4.16
N LEU A 306 5.63 11.38 -5.22
CA LEU A 306 5.50 12.24 -6.39
C LEU A 306 4.06 12.75 -6.53
N SER A 307 3.91 13.96 -7.04
CA SER A 307 2.62 14.41 -7.58
C SER A 307 2.28 13.67 -8.88
N LYS A 308 1.04 13.72 -9.35
CA LYS A 308 0.63 13.20 -10.67
C LYS A 308 1.33 13.90 -11.85
N THR A 309 1.99 15.04 -11.64
CA THR A 309 2.81 15.73 -12.64
C THR A 309 4.27 15.32 -12.59
N GLY A 310 4.66 14.42 -11.68
CA GLY A 310 6.02 13.92 -11.52
C GLY A 310 6.92 14.78 -10.61
N THR A 311 6.37 15.80 -9.94
CA THR A 311 7.13 16.62 -8.99
C THR A 311 7.36 15.84 -7.69
N THR A 312 8.60 15.74 -7.22
CA THR A 312 8.93 15.15 -5.93
C THR A 312 8.38 16.01 -4.79
N LEU A 313 7.52 15.41 -3.96
CA LEU A 313 6.90 16.04 -2.80
C LEU A 313 7.61 15.71 -1.49
N GLY A 314 8.39 14.63 -1.46
CA GLY A 314 9.16 14.20 -0.29
C GLY A 314 9.79 12.84 -0.46
N THR A 315 10.74 12.53 0.43
CA THR A 315 11.39 11.23 0.56
C THR A 315 11.35 10.82 2.04
N PHE A 316 10.94 9.59 2.31
CA PHE A 316 10.68 9.07 3.65
C PHE A 316 11.52 7.83 3.89
N THR A 317 12.36 7.86 4.91
CA THR A 317 13.16 6.68 5.32
C THR A 317 12.26 5.61 5.91
N VAL A 318 12.47 4.35 5.48
CA VAL A 318 11.76 3.16 5.97
C VAL A 318 12.77 2.09 6.41
N GLY A 319 12.35 0.83 6.56
CA GLY A 319 13.28 -0.26 6.87
C GLY A 319 14.13 -0.68 5.66
N SER A 320 15.01 -1.67 5.86
CA SER A 320 15.97 -2.12 4.84
C SER A 320 15.27 -2.81 3.66
N PHE A 321 15.72 -2.50 2.46
CA PHE A 321 15.26 -3.08 1.19
C PHE A 321 13.74 -3.04 1.04
N PRO A 322 13.09 -1.85 1.09
CA PRO A 322 11.65 -1.73 0.89
C PRO A 322 11.26 -2.31 -0.48
N SER A 323 10.16 -3.06 -0.51
CA SER A 323 9.70 -3.78 -1.69
C SER A 323 8.27 -3.36 -2.07
N GLY A 324 7.27 -4.20 -1.82
CA GLY A 324 5.88 -3.88 -2.10
C GLY A 324 5.30 -2.83 -1.15
N ALA A 325 4.31 -2.10 -1.63
CA ALA A 325 3.54 -1.16 -0.83
C ALA A 325 2.05 -1.26 -1.12
N ALA A 326 1.22 -0.80 -0.16
CA ALA A 326 -0.23 -0.68 -0.33
C ALA A 326 -0.76 0.57 0.39
N PHE A 327 -1.83 1.15 -0.13
CA PHE A 327 -2.58 2.25 0.48
C PHE A 327 -3.81 1.70 1.19
N ASP A 328 -4.02 2.09 2.47
CA ASP A 328 -5.15 1.63 3.29
C ASP A 328 -6.32 2.63 3.33
N GLY A 329 -6.28 3.67 2.51
CA GLY A 329 -7.24 4.78 2.51
C GLY A 329 -6.76 5.99 3.30
N ALA A 330 -5.71 5.86 4.12
CA ALA A 330 -5.13 6.94 4.92
C ALA A 330 -3.59 6.90 4.96
N ASN A 331 -3.00 5.71 4.93
CA ASN A 331 -1.56 5.50 5.12
C ASN A 331 -0.98 4.61 4.02
N ILE A 332 0.32 4.72 3.82
CA ILE A 332 1.10 3.82 2.96
C ILE A 332 1.81 2.78 3.83
N TRP A 333 1.57 1.51 3.55
CA TRP A 333 2.24 0.39 4.19
C TRP A 333 3.31 -0.17 3.27
N VAL A 334 4.53 -0.30 3.77
CA VAL A 334 5.72 -0.67 3.00
C VAL A 334 6.38 -1.90 3.60
N ALA A 335 6.54 -2.96 2.84
CA ALA A 335 7.26 -4.15 3.27
C ALA A 335 8.77 -3.89 3.23
N ASN A 336 9.47 -4.18 4.33
CA ASN A 336 10.93 -4.03 4.46
C ASN A 336 11.58 -5.41 4.28
N PHE A 337 11.84 -5.79 3.04
CA PHE A 337 12.31 -7.14 2.66
C PHE A 337 13.60 -7.56 3.37
N GLY A 338 14.52 -6.64 3.63
CA GLY A 338 15.77 -6.90 4.34
C GLY A 338 15.62 -7.18 5.84
N GLY A 339 14.39 -7.23 6.36
CA GLY A 339 14.09 -7.42 7.76
C GLY A 339 12.88 -8.32 8.01
N THR A 340 12.14 -7.98 9.07
CA THR A 340 10.93 -8.68 9.53
C THR A 340 9.82 -7.68 9.85
N THR A 341 9.80 -6.52 9.18
CA THR A 341 8.86 -5.44 9.51
C THR A 341 8.16 -4.88 8.27
N VAL A 342 7.02 -4.24 8.51
CA VAL A 342 6.41 -3.29 7.57
C VAL A 342 6.42 -1.91 8.21
N SER A 343 6.71 -0.87 7.40
CA SER A 343 6.60 0.53 7.80
C SER A 343 5.22 1.06 7.44
N LYS A 344 4.69 1.97 8.27
CA LYS A 344 3.46 2.72 8.02
C LYS A 344 3.82 4.21 7.95
N LEU A 345 3.46 4.88 6.85
CA LEU A 345 3.72 6.29 6.52
C LEU A 345 2.42 7.06 6.43
#